data_3977a4fd5bf2675e47949fa8c726c5d3
#
_entry.id   3977a4fd5bf2675e47949fa8c726c5d3
#
_cell.length_a   1.000
_cell.length_b   1.000
_cell.length_c   1.000
_cell.angle_alpha   90.00
_cell.angle_beta   90.00
_cell.angle_gamma   90.00
#
_symmetry.space_group_name_H-M   'P 1'
#
loop_
_entity.id
_entity.type
_entity.pdbx_description
1 polymer ?
#
loop_
_entity_poly.entity_id
_entity_poly.type
_entity_poly.pdbx_seq_one_letter_code
_entity_poly.pdbx_strand_id
1 'polypeptide(L)'
;MAYAFWLAGFDVKDVTMTDLISGRETLEDVNVIAFCGGFSNSDVLGSAKGWAGAFLFNPKAKAALDNFYAREDTLSLGVCNGCQLMIELGLINPEHPADKKAKMLHNDSHKFESSFVSLTIPTNRSVMFGSLSGFKIGTWVAHGEGKFHLPLPEDEYNVVAKFSYDEYPGNPNGSSYSVAAVASKDGRHLAIMPHPEPTIFPCQCGYYPTERWSDEITPWIEAFVNARKWVEANKK
;
A
#
# COMPACT_ATOMS: atom_id res chain seq x y z
N MET A 1 -11.74 -0.57 1.62
CA MET A 1 -10.94 -1.35 0.62
C MET A 1 -11.85 -2.08 -0.37
N ALA A 2 -12.59 -3.13 0.02
CA ALA A 2 -13.43 -3.92 -0.89
C ALA A 2 -14.33 -3.08 -1.81
N TYR A 3 -15.02 -2.07 -1.24
CA TYR A 3 -15.88 -1.19 -2.01
C TYR A 3 -15.14 -0.37 -3.09
N ALA A 4 -13.90 0.06 -2.83
CA ALA A 4 -13.10 0.80 -3.82
C ALA A 4 -12.74 -0.08 -5.04
N PHE A 5 -12.37 -1.34 -4.80
CA PHE A 5 -12.13 -2.30 -5.87
C PHE A 5 -13.43 -2.67 -6.62
N TRP A 6 -14.54 -2.86 -5.89
CA TRP A 6 -15.85 -3.12 -6.50
C TRP A 6 -16.29 -1.98 -7.41
N LEU A 7 -16.16 -0.71 -6.99
CA LEU A 7 -16.45 0.46 -7.82
C LEU A 7 -15.61 0.50 -9.11
N ALA A 8 -14.37 0.00 -9.05
CA ALA A 8 -13.50 -0.11 -10.22
C ALA A 8 -13.83 -1.33 -11.10
N GLY A 9 -14.83 -2.14 -10.75
CA GLY A 9 -15.33 -3.27 -11.54
C GLY A 9 -14.66 -4.62 -11.23
N PHE A 10 -14.03 -4.77 -10.07
CA PHE A 10 -13.53 -6.08 -9.63
C PHE A 10 -14.62 -6.90 -8.93
N ASP A 11 -14.56 -8.21 -9.12
CA ASP A 11 -15.19 -9.16 -8.21
C ASP A 11 -14.28 -9.31 -6.98
N VAL A 12 -14.83 -9.01 -5.80
CA VAL A 12 -14.05 -8.96 -4.56
C VAL A 12 -14.33 -10.19 -3.71
N LYS A 13 -13.26 -10.84 -3.24
CA LYS A 13 -13.28 -12.00 -2.37
C LYS A 13 -12.57 -11.70 -1.08
N ASP A 14 -13.22 -11.90 0.06
CA ASP A 14 -12.58 -11.81 1.37
C ASP A 14 -11.81 -13.11 1.65
N VAL A 15 -10.53 -12.97 1.95
CA VAL A 15 -9.63 -14.08 2.29
C VAL A 15 -8.97 -13.79 3.63
N THR A 16 -9.09 -14.72 4.56
CA THR A 16 -8.43 -14.63 5.88
C THR A 16 -7.13 -15.42 5.89
N MET A 17 -6.24 -15.10 6.84
CA MET A 17 -5.05 -15.93 7.05
C MET A 17 -5.39 -17.38 7.37
N THR A 18 -6.51 -17.64 8.04
CA THR A 18 -6.99 -19.00 8.32
C THR A 18 -7.28 -19.77 7.04
N ASP A 19 -7.79 -19.12 5.99
CA ASP A 19 -8.05 -19.75 4.69
C ASP A 19 -6.74 -20.18 4.01
N LEU A 20 -5.74 -19.31 4.04
CA LEU A 20 -4.40 -19.60 3.48
C LEU A 20 -3.66 -20.66 4.28
N ILE A 21 -3.66 -20.58 5.61
CA ILE A 21 -3.01 -21.54 6.50
C ILE A 21 -3.62 -22.94 6.36
N SER A 22 -4.94 -23.03 6.24
CA SER A 22 -5.63 -24.30 6.04
C SER A 22 -5.51 -24.85 4.62
N GLY A 23 -5.21 -24.00 3.65
CA GLY A 23 -5.17 -24.32 2.22
C GLY A 23 -6.56 -24.36 1.57
N ARG A 24 -7.57 -23.73 2.19
CA ARG A 24 -8.88 -23.50 1.56
C ARG A 24 -8.78 -22.47 0.44
N GLU A 25 -7.79 -21.59 0.52
CA GLU A 25 -7.48 -20.57 -0.47
C GLU A 25 -6.03 -20.73 -0.92
N THR A 26 -5.78 -20.64 -2.23
CA THR A 26 -4.45 -20.78 -2.85
C THR A 26 -4.02 -19.54 -3.64
N LEU A 27 -4.92 -18.58 -3.84
CA LEU A 27 -4.74 -17.35 -4.60
C LEU A 27 -4.50 -17.55 -6.11
N GLU A 28 -4.72 -18.78 -6.63
CA GLU A 28 -4.48 -19.08 -8.04
C GLU A 28 -5.47 -18.38 -8.97
N ASP A 29 -6.70 -18.14 -8.51
CA ASP A 29 -7.79 -17.49 -9.23
C ASP A 29 -7.87 -15.97 -9.05
N VAL A 30 -6.96 -15.39 -8.27
CA VAL A 30 -6.93 -13.93 -8.00
C VAL A 30 -5.84 -13.25 -8.81
N ASN A 31 -6.16 -12.05 -9.35
CA ASN A 31 -5.19 -11.21 -10.06
C ASN A 31 -4.70 -10.03 -9.20
N VAL A 32 -5.44 -9.65 -8.14
CA VAL A 32 -5.04 -8.56 -7.24
C VAL A 32 -5.19 -8.99 -5.79
N ILE A 33 -4.14 -8.81 -5.00
CA ILE A 33 -4.23 -8.90 -3.54
C ILE A 33 -4.24 -7.49 -2.96
N ALA A 34 -5.18 -7.23 -2.05
CA ALA A 34 -5.18 -6.05 -1.19
C ALA A 34 -4.91 -6.46 0.26
N PHE A 35 -3.72 -6.17 0.76
CA PHE A 35 -3.40 -6.29 2.17
C PHE A 35 -3.94 -5.05 2.90
N CYS A 36 -5.00 -5.24 3.68
CA CYS A 36 -5.73 -4.18 4.34
C CYS A 36 -4.96 -3.61 5.53
N GLY A 37 -5.26 -2.35 5.88
CA GLY A 37 -4.83 -1.75 7.13
C GLY A 37 -5.52 -2.35 8.35
N GLY A 38 -5.09 -1.95 9.53
CA GLY A 38 -5.57 -2.41 10.82
C GLY A 38 -4.43 -2.77 11.77
N PHE A 39 -4.69 -3.67 12.71
CA PHE A 39 -3.72 -4.19 13.68
C PHE A 39 -3.73 -5.71 13.64
N SER A 40 -2.95 -6.30 12.73
CA SER A 40 -2.87 -7.75 12.61
C SER A 40 -2.22 -8.37 13.86
N ASN A 41 -2.86 -9.39 14.45
CA ASN A 41 -2.38 -10.04 15.66
C ASN A 41 -2.07 -9.04 16.79
N SER A 42 -2.83 -7.93 16.86
CA SER A 42 -2.66 -6.82 17.80
C SER A 42 -1.26 -6.19 17.78
N ASP A 43 -0.48 -6.41 16.72
CA ASP A 43 0.91 -5.95 16.53
C ASP A 43 1.84 -6.21 17.74
N VAL A 44 1.58 -7.30 18.49
CA VAL A 44 2.27 -7.63 19.77
C VAL A 44 3.78 -7.75 19.60
N LEU A 45 4.25 -8.21 18.46
CA LEU A 45 5.67 -8.37 18.15
C LEU A 45 6.25 -7.16 17.38
N GLY A 46 5.44 -6.12 17.15
CA GLY A 46 5.67 -5.03 16.23
C GLY A 46 4.78 -5.13 15.00
N SER A 47 4.63 -4.04 14.29
CA SER A 47 3.66 -3.90 13.19
C SER A 47 3.82 -4.97 12.13
N ALA A 48 2.72 -5.68 11.85
CA ALA A 48 2.59 -6.75 10.87
C ALA A 48 3.52 -7.98 11.07
N LYS A 49 4.34 -8.03 12.11
CA LYS A 49 5.30 -9.15 12.31
C LYS A 49 4.61 -10.48 12.56
N GLY A 50 3.53 -10.47 13.35
CA GLY A 50 2.72 -11.68 13.56
C GLY A 50 2.08 -12.16 12.25
N TRP A 51 1.61 -11.22 11.43
CA TRP A 51 1.05 -11.51 10.12
C TRP A 51 2.12 -12.04 9.14
N ALA A 52 3.27 -11.41 9.08
CA ALA A 52 4.42 -11.89 8.29
C ALA A 52 4.86 -13.29 8.72
N GLY A 53 4.90 -13.56 10.03
CA GLY A 53 5.22 -14.88 10.58
C GLY A 53 4.26 -15.97 10.09
N ALA A 54 2.97 -15.67 9.93
CA ALA A 54 2.00 -16.63 9.39
C ALA A 54 2.33 -17.02 7.94
N PHE A 55 2.78 -16.08 7.10
CA PHE A 55 3.27 -16.38 5.76
C PHE A 55 4.60 -17.12 5.77
N LEU A 56 5.56 -16.68 6.57
CA LEU A 56 6.92 -17.23 6.55
C LEU A 56 7.01 -18.67 7.09
N PHE A 57 6.20 -18.98 8.11
CA PHE A 57 6.30 -20.25 8.83
C PHE A 57 5.19 -21.26 8.55
N ASN A 58 4.16 -20.88 7.78
CA ASN A 58 3.18 -21.85 7.30
C ASN A 58 3.43 -22.20 5.83
N PRO A 59 3.72 -23.48 5.50
CA PRO A 59 4.11 -23.85 4.15
C PRO A 59 3.01 -23.62 3.10
N LYS A 60 1.73 -23.72 3.47
CA LYS A 60 0.61 -23.50 2.53
C LYS A 60 0.44 -22.02 2.23
N ALA A 61 0.42 -21.18 3.26
CA ALA A 61 0.32 -19.74 3.11
C ALA A 61 1.53 -19.17 2.35
N LYS A 62 2.74 -19.68 2.65
CA LYS A 62 3.95 -19.31 1.93
C LYS A 62 3.86 -19.68 0.45
N ALA A 63 3.48 -20.92 0.14
CA ALA A 63 3.37 -21.37 -1.24
C ALA A 63 2.33 -20.55 -2.03
N ALA A 64 1.17 -20.23 -1.44
CA ALA A 64 0.16 -19.40 -2.07
C ALA A 64 0.70 -18.00 -2.40
N LEU A 65 1.42 -17.39 -1.46
CA LEU A 65 2.03 -16.06 -1.67
C LEU A 65 3.13 -16.12 -2.74
N ASP A 66 4.07 -17.06 -2.63
CA ASP A 66 5.18 -17.23 -3.57
C ASP A 66 4.65 -17.45 -5.01
N ASN A 67 3.66 -18.32 -5.18
CA ASN A 67 3.03 -18.58 -6.48
C ASN A 67 2.34 -17.32 -7.04
N PHE A 68 1.66 -16.54 -6.20
CA PHE A 68 1.03 -15.29 -6.61
C PHE A 68 2.06 -14.29 -7.13
N TYR A 69 3.15 -14.08 -6.40
CA TYR A 69 4.20 -13.12 -6.79
C TYR A 69 5.08 -13.59 -7.96
N ALA A 70 5.14 -14.91 -8.22
CA ALA A 70 5.83 -15.46 -9.38
C ALA A 70 5.08 -15.24 -10.70
N ARG A 71 3.78 -14.95 -10.65
CA ARG A 71 2.96 -14.69 -11.85
C ARG A 71 3.20 -13.27 -12.36
N GLU A 72 3.10 -13.11 -13.69
CA GLU A 72 3.26 -11.81 -14.37
C GLU A 72 1.93 -11.04 -14.51
N ASP A 73 0.80 -11.71 -14.30
CA ASP A 73 -0.55 -11.16 -14.43
C ASP A 73 -1.18 -10.74 -13.09
N THR A 74 -0.35 -10.43 -12.09
CA THR A 74 -0.78 -10.08 -10.74
C THR A 74 -0.33 -8.70 -10.30
N LEU A 75 -1.16 -8.08 -9.45
CA LEU A 75 -0.88 -6.82 -8.75
C LEU A 75 -1.05 -7.02 -7.24
N SER A 76 -0.37 -6.23 -6.44
CA SER A 76 -0.68 -6.14 -5.01
C SER A 76 -0.68 -4.71 -4.50
N LEU A 77 -1.55 -4.44 -3.53
CA LEU A 77 -1.65 -3.19 -2.80
C LEU A 77 -1.59 -3.49 -1.31
N GLY A 78 -0.62 -2.92 -0.60
CA GLY A 78 -0.59 -2.93 0.87
C GLY A 78 -0.82 -1.54 1.42
N VAL A 79 -1.84 -1.39 2.27
CA VAL A 79 -2.18 -0.11 2.91
C VAL A 79 -1.95 -0.20 4.40
N CYS A 80 -1.25 0.77 4.99
CA CYS A 80 -0.98 0.87 6.43
C CYS A 80 -0.36 -0.43 6.99
N ASN A 81 -1.08 -1.24 7.77
CA ASN A 81 -0.58 -2.54 8.24
C ASN A 81 -0.23 -3.50 7.09
N GLY A 82 -0.96 -3.45 5.98
CA GLY A 82 -0.61 -4.19 4.76
C GLY A 82 0.67 -3.68 4.09
N CYS A 83 0.96 -2.38 4.14
CA CYS A 83 2.23 -1.81 3.71
C CYS A 83 3.38 -2.33 4.58
N GLN A 84 3.21 -2.31 5.90
CA GLN A 84 4.19 -2.87 6.85
C GLN A 84 4.45 -4.35 6.58
N LEU A 85 3.40 -5.13 6.29
CA LEU A 85 3.54 -6.53 5.90
C LEU A 85 4.39 -6.70 4.64
N MET A 86 4.11 -5.93 3.58
CA MET A 86 4.84 -6.05 2.32
C MET A 86 6.32 -5.69 2.48
N ILE A 87 6.63 -4.70 3.31
CA ILE A 87 8.01 -4.32 3.64
C ILE A 87 8.69 -5.41 4.48
N GLU A 88 8.03 -5.95 5.52
CA GLU A 88 8.57 -7.00 6.38
C GLU A 88 8.85 -8.29 5.59
N LEU A 89 8.00 -8.64 4.64
CA LEU A 89 8.19 -9.79 3.74
C LEU A 89 9.19 -9.53 2.59
N GLY A 90 9.65 -8.28 2.40
CA GLY A 90 10.57 -7.90 1.33
C GLY A 90 9.97 -7.98 -0.08
N LEU A 91 8.65 -7.78 -0.21
CA LEU A 91 7.92 -7.95 -1.48
C LEU A 91 8.08 -6.77 -2.44
N ILE A 92 8.56 -5.61 -1.96
CA ILE A 92 8.69 -4.39 -2.77
C ILE A 92 10.04 -4.31 -3.48
N ASN A 93 11.13 -4.58 -2.76
CA ASN A 93 12.49 -4.53 -3.28
C ASN A 93 13.21 -5.85 -2.96
N PRO A 94 12.77 -6.99 -3.53
CA PRO A 94 13.36 -8.30 -3.24
C PRO A 94 14.84 -8.38 -3.64
N GLU A 95 15.26 -7.58 -4.61
CA GLU A 95 16.64 -7.50 -5.13
C GLU A 95 17.62 -6.82 -4.18
N HIS A 96 17.15 -6.04 -3.20
CA HIS A 96 18.05 -5.33 -2.29
C HIS A 96 18.74 -6.32 -1.33
N PRO A 97 20.03 -6.12 -1.03
CA PRO A 97 20.74 -6.93 -0.04
C PRO A 97 20.05 -6.90 1.33
N ALA A 98 20.16 -7.98 2.10
CA ALA A 98 19.46 -8.15 3.37
C ALA A 98 19.74 -7.01 4.38
N ASP A 99 20.96 -6.49 4.42
CA ASP A 99 21.38 -5.36 5.26
C ASP A 99 20.93 -3.99 4.73
N LYS A 100 20.41 -3.94 3.50
CA LYS A 100 19.93 -2.72 2.81
C LYS A 100 18.44 -2.74 2.53
N LYS A 101 17.68 -3.69 3.07
CA LYS A 101 16.23 -3.73 2.93
C LYS A 101 15.56 -2.56 3.64
N ALA A 102 14.51 -2.05 3.03
CA ALA A 102 13.61 -1.09 3.66
C ALA A 102 13.01 -1.67 4.95
N LYS A 103 12.73 -0.81 5.92
CA LYS A 103 12.10 -1.19 7.20
C LYS A 103 11.01 -0.18 7.54
N MET A 104 10.00 -0.66 8.29
CA MET A 104 9.04 0.22 8.94
C MET A 104 9.46 0.43 10.40
N LEU A 105 9.46 1.67 10.84
CA LEU A 105 9.86 2.07 12.18
C LEU A 105 8.73 2.87 12.86
N HIS A 106 8.85 3.04 14.18
CA HIS A 106 7.99 3.95 14.94
C HIS A 106 8.07 5.37 14.37
N ASN A 107 6.93 6.08 14.41
CA ASN A 107 6.88 7.50 14.09
C ASN A 107 7.88 8.27 15.00
N ASP A 108 8.53 9.30 14.45
CA ASP A 108 9.44 10.14 15.25
C ASP A 108 8.72 10.90 16.35
N SER A 109 7.41 11.11 16.23
CA SER A 109 6.57 11.69 17.29
C SER A 109 6.35 10.75 18.48
N HIS A 110 6.68 9.46 18.36
CA HIS A 110 6.37 8.41 19.35
C HIS A 110 4.88 8.32 19.71
N LYS A 111 4.00 8.73 18.79
CA LYS A 111 2.54 8.72 18.95
C LYS A 111 1.87 8.01 17.78
N PHE A 112 0.64 7.59 18.02
CA PHE A 112 -0.27 7.25 16.94
C PHE A 112 -0.75 8.55 16.27
N GLU A 113 -0.38 8.73 15.01
CA GLU A 113 -0.78 9.89 14.23
C GLU A 113 -2.06 9.58 13.45
N SER A 114 -3.08 10.42 13.67
CA SER A 114 -4.36 10.33 12.97
C SER A 114 -4.71 11.72 12.43
N SER A 115 -4.50 11.94 11.15
CA SER A 115 -4.66 13.25 10.52
C SER A 115 -4.93 13.15 9.02
N PHE A 116 -5.46 14.23 8.44
CA PHE A 116 -5.59 14.39 7.00
C PHE A 116 -4.35 15.12 6.48
N VAL A 117 -3.62 14.49 5.58
CA VAL A 117 -2.34 14.99 5.05
C VAL A 117 -2.41 15.19 3.54
N SER A 118 -1.51 16.00 3.01
CA SER A 118 -1.35 16.18 1.58
C SER A 118 -0.20 15.32 1.06
N LEU A 119 -0.44 14.59 -0.03
CA LEU A 119 0.57 13.84 -0.77
C LEU A 119 0.84 14.50 -2.11
N THR A 120 2.10 14.53 -2.51
CA THR A 120 2.55 14.80 -3.88
C THR A 120 2.88 13.47 -4.55
N ILE A 121 2.37 13.26 -5.76
CA ILE A 121 2.61 12.08 -6.56
C ILE A 121 3.68 12.44 -7.60
N PRO A 122 4.95 12.06 -7.42
CA PRO A 122 6.00 12.30 -8.40
C PRO A 122 5.77 11.47 -9.67
N THR A 123 6.51 11.75 -10.72
CA THR A 123 6.58 10.84 -11.88
C THR A 123 7.08 9.49 -11.41
N ASN A 124 6.30 8.44 -11.65
CA ASN A 124 6.56 7.11 -11.14
C ASN A 124 6.15 6.02 -12.15
N ARG A 125 6.53 4.78 -11.87
CA ARG A 125 6.24 3.62 -12.73
C ARG A 125 5.16 2.70 -12.16
N SER A 126 4.47 3.11 -11.09
CA SER A 126 3.41 2.27 -10.52
C SER A 126 2.25 2.10 -11.50
N VAL A 127 1.79 0.88 -11.66
CA VAL A 127 0.58 0.56 -12.43
C VAL A 127 -0.62 1.33 -11.87
N MET A 128 -0.77 1.37 -10.54
CA MET A 128 -1.93 1.99 -9.91
C MET A 128 -1.86 3.52 -9.90
N PHE A 129 -0.66 4.11 -9.68
CA PHE A 129 -0.51 5.55 -9.45
C PHE A 129 0.10 6.32 -10.63
N GLY A 130 0.52 5.63 -11.71
CA GLY A 130 1.19 6.29 -12.83
C GLY A 130 0.40 7.44 -13.44
N SER A 131 -0.92 7.28 -13.62
CA SER A 131 -1.80 8.35 -14.15
C SER A 131 -2.04 9.51 -13.16
N LEU A 132 -1.72 9.33 -11.89
CA LEU A 132 -1.80 10.37 -10.87
C LEU A 132 -0.54 11.23 -10.78
N SER A 133 0.48 10.97 -11.59
CA SER A 133 1.73 11.73 -11.60
C SER A 133 1.47 13.22 -11.77
N GLY A 134 2.09 14.05 -10.92
CA GLY A 134 1.90 15.51 -10.88
C GLY A 134 0.74 15.98 -9.99
N PHE A 135 -0.09 15.08 -9.48
CA PHE A 135 -1.17 15.47 -8.56
C PHE A 135 -0.63 15.77 -7.16
N LYS A 136 -1.32 16.70 -6.50
CA LYS A 136 -1.25 16.94 -5.06
C LYS A 136 -2.62 16.64 -4.47
N ILE A 137 -2.71 15.58 -3.65
CA ILE A 137 -3.99 15.01 -3.20
C ILE A 137 -3.98 14.78 -1.70
N GLY A 138 -5.10 15.08 -1.04
CA GLY A 138 -5.30 14.81 0.39
C GLY A 138 -5.68 13.36 0.66
N THR A 139 -5.25 12.84 1.81
CA THR A 139 -5.62 11.51 2.30
C THR A 139 -5.47 11.40 3.81
N TRP A 140 -6.00 10.33 4.40
CA TRP A 140 -5.89 10.06 5.84
C TRP A 140 -4.65 9.24 6.17
N VAL A 141 -4.05 9.53 7.32
CA VAL A 141 -3.10 8.67 8.01
C VAL A 141 -3.66 8.23 9.36
N ALA A 142 -3.34 7.00 9.78
CA ALA A 142 -3.76 6.43 11.05
C ALA A 142 -2.74 5.34 11.45
N HIS A 143 -1.58 5.73 11.99
CA HIS A 143 -0.50 4.79 12.30
C HIS A 143 0.45 5.28 13.39
N GLY A 144 1.05 4.33 14.13
CA GLY A 144 2.12 4.57 15.12
C GLY A 144 3.50 4.14 14.63
N GLU A 145 3.56 3.24 13.66
CA GLU A 145 4.79 2.68 13.07
C GLU A 145 4.80 2.89 11.54
N GLY A 146 4.62 4.15 11.11
CA GLY A 146 4.48 4.51 9.69
C GLY A 146 5.74 5.01 9.02
N LYS A 147 6.86 5.08 9.74
CA LYS A 147 8.12 5.65 9.24
C LYS A 147 8.83 4.69 8.30
N PHE A 148 8.91 5.04 7.02
CA PHE A 148 9.82 4.38 6.09
C PHE A 148 11.27 4.69 6.44
N HIS A 149 12.05 3.66 6.75
CA HIS A 149 13.50 3.71 6.79
C HIS A 149 14.07 3.11 5.51
N LEU A 150 14.62 3.95 4.66
CA LEU A 150 15.18 3.57 3.34
C LEU A 150 16.70 3.78 3.39
N PRO A 151 17.49 2.70 3.55
CA PRO A 151 18.94 2.81 3.78
C PRO A 151 19.76 3.12 2.53
N LEU A 152 19.17 3.05 1.34
CA LEU A 152 19.80 3.41 0.07
C LEU A 152 19.39 4.82 -0.36
N PRO A 153 20.10 5.45 -1.36
CA PRO A 153 19.67 6.69 -1.99
C PRO A 153 18.25 6.60 -2.56
N GLU A 154 17.54 7.74 -2.64
CA GLU A 154 16.15 7.78 -3.07
C GLU A 154 15.91 7.16 -4.47
N ASP A 155 16.83 7.36 -5.39
CA ASP A 155 16.78 6.89 -6.78
C ASP A 155 16.87 5.35 -6.92
N GLU A 156 17.28 4.66 -5.86
CA GLU A 156 17.25 3.19 -5.79
C GLU A 156 15.84 2.64 -5.51
N TYR A 157 14.86 3.52 -5.24
CA TYR A 157 13.47 3.15 -4.96
C TYR A 157 12.52 3.71 -6.03
N ASN A 158 11.48 2.97 -6.33
CA ASN A 158 10.34 3.51 -7.09
C ASN A 158 9.40 4.24 -6.12
N VAL A 159 9.75 5.49 -5.78
CA VAL A 159 8.94 6.35 -4.90
C VAL A 159 7.70 6.79 -5.66
N VAL A 160 6.53 6.48 -5.11
CA VAL A 160 5.23 6.66 -5.77
C VAL A 160 4.45 7.82 -5.18
N ALA A 161 4.58 8.06 -3.88
CA ALA A 161 3.99 9.21 -3.22
C ALA A 161 4.91 9.72 -2.11
N LYS A 162 4.89 11.03 -1.90
CA LYS A 162 5.62 11.72 -0.83
C LYS A 162 4.64 12.57 -0.02
N PHE A 163 4.87 12.70 1.27
CA PHE A 163 4.24 13.77 2.03
C PHE A 163 4.63 15.11 1.41
N SER A 164 3.67 16.03 1.24
CA SER A 164 3.90 17.30 0.52
C SER A 164 4.76 18.29 1.31
N TYR A 165 5.04 17.98 2.55
CA TYR A 165 5.90 18.77 3.44
C TYR A 165 6.88 17.83 4.13
N ASP A 166 8.12 18.29 4.35
CA ASP A 166 9.19 17.44 4.88
C ASP A 166 9.15 17.36 6.43
N GLU A 167 8.54 18.35 7.07
CA GLU A 167 8.52 18.47 8.53
C GLU A 167 7.15 18.10 9.12
N TYR A 168 7.16 17.75 10.41
CA TYR A 168 5.95 17.57 11.21
C TYR A 168 5.13 18.89 11.28
N PRO A 169 3.80 18.86 11.19
CA PRO A 169 2.92 17.68 11.06
C PRO A 169 2.67 17.20 9.60
N GLY A 170 3.27 17.86 8.62
CA GLY A 170 3.05 17.54 7.20
C GLY A 170 3.67 16.20 6.76
N ASN A 171 4.85 15.84 7.34
CA ASN A 171 5.40 14.49 7.37
C ASN A 171 5.18 13.93 8.78
N PRO A 172 4.06 13.22 9.04
CA PRO A 172 3.63 12.90 10.39
C PRO A 172 4.48 11.82 11.06
N ASN A 173 5.24 11.04 10.29
CA ASN A 173 5.98 9.89 10.79
C ASN A 173 7.50 10.00 10.67
N GLY A 174 8.03 11.04 9.99
CA GLY A 174 9.47 11.22 9.82
C GLY A 174 10.12 10.27 8.81
N SER A 175 9.37 9.77 7.83
CA SER A 175 9.87 8.90 6.77
C SER A 175 11.06 9.48 6.02
N SER A 176 12.03 8.62 5.67
CA SER A 176 13.14 8.97 4.77
C SER A 176 12.61 9.61 3.48
N TYR A 177 13.21 10.72 3.05
CA TYR A 177 12.83 11.44 1.81
C TYR A 177 11.36 11.87 1.76
N SER A 178 10.68 11.97 2.91
CA SER A 178 9.24 12.21 3.04
C SER A 178 8.37 11.17 2.33
N VAL A 179 8.87 9.97 2.12
CA VAL A 179 8.18 8.91 1.39
C VAL A 179 6.92 8.46 2.12
N ALA A 180 5.82 8.42 1.38
CA ALA A 180 4.52 7.93 1.83
C ALA A 180 4.13 6.60 1.16
N ALA A 181 4.67 6.33 -0.05
CA ALA A 181 4.45 5.10 -0.79
C ALA A 181 5.63 4.74 -1.69
N VAL A 182 5.89 3.44 -1.80
CA VAL A 182 6.88 2.85 -2.72
C VAL A 182 6.25 1.71 -3.52
N ALA A 183 6.75 1.46 -4.71
CA ALA A 183 6.34 0.31 -5.51
C ALA A 183 7.54 -0.55 -5.91
N SER A 184 7.27 -1.78 -6.32
CA SER A 184 8.26 -2.66 -6.93
C SER A 184 8.87 -2.03 -8.19
N LYS A 185 10.02 -2.53 -8.60
CA LYS A 185 10.76 -2.02 -9.77
C LYS A 185 9.91 -2.04 -11.05
N ASP A 186 9.08 -3.06 -11.22
CA ASP A 186 8.15 -3.21 -12.35
C ASP A 186 6.83 -2.45 -12.17
N GLY A 187 6.61 -1.82 -11.01
CA GLY A 187 5.43 -1.00 -10.71
C GLY A 187 4.17 -1.76 -10.35
N ARG A 188 4.19 -3.09 -10.29
CA ARG A 188 3.01 -3.93 -10.05
C ARG A 188 2.60 -4.03 -8.59
N HIS A 189 3.53 -3.94 -7.66
CA HIS A 189 3.32 -4.14 -6.24
C HIS A 189 3.52 -2.80 -5.52
N LEU A 190 2.48 -2.31 -4.83
CA LEU A 190 2.43 -0.98 -4.23
C LEU A 190 2.22 -1.08 -2.71
N ALA A 191 3.11 -0.45 -1.95
CA ALA A 191 3.01 -0.31 -0.50
C ALA A 191 2.86 1.17 -0.12
N ILE A 192 1.78 1.51 0.58
CA ILE A 192 1.44 2.88 0.98
C ILE A 192 1.02 2.93 2.45
N MET A 193 1.57 3.87 3.22
CA MET A 193 1.16 4.06 4.63
C MET A 193 -0.14 4.86 4.79
N PRO A 194 -0.37 5.98 4.07
CA PRO A 194 -1.68 6.63 4.05
C PRO A 194 -2.78 5.77 3.44
N HIS A 195 -4.03 6.15 3.70
CA HIS A 195 -5.23 5.42 3.31
C HIS A 195 -5.96 6.11 2.14
N PRO A 196 -5.75 5.72 0.87
CA PRO A 196 -6.51 6.26 -0.25
C PRO A 196 -7.96 5.75 -0.32
N GLU A 197 -8.22 4.54 0.20
CA GLU A 197 -9.50 3.87 0.08
C GLU A 197 -10.69 4.53 0.80
N PRO A 198 -10.53 5.26 1.93
CA PRO A 198 -11.63 6.00 2.54
C PRO A 198 -11.73 7.45 2.02
N THR A 199 -10.99 7.80 0.97
CA THR A 199 -10.99 9.17 0.39
C THR A 199 -11.43 9.19 -1.08
N ILE A 200 -12.15 8.18 -1.53
CA ILE A 200 -12.69 8.11 -2.91
C ILE A 200 -13.90 9.00 -3.15
N PHE A 201 -14.53 9.50 -2.10
CA PHE A 201 -15.62 10.48 -2.21
C PHE A 201 -15.23 11.80 -1.55
N PRO A 202 -15.61 12.97 -2.13
CA PRO A 202 -15.30 14.28 -1.55
C PRO A 202 -15.74 14.44 -0.10
N CYS A 203 -16.90 13.91 0.27
CA CYS A 203 -17.45 13.97 1.64
C CYS A 203 -16.63 13.18 2.70
N GLN A 204 -15.73 12.32 2.27
CA GLN A 204 -14.83 11.54 3.14
C GLN A 204 -13.49 12.23 3.39
N CYS A 205 -13.21 13.31 2.66
CA CYS A 205 -11.98 14.06 2.78
C CYS A 205 -12.04 15.04 3.94
N GLY A 206 -10.94 15.20 4.68
CA GLY A 206 -10.82 16.24 5.70
C GLY A 206 -10.77 17.64 5.09
N TYR A 207 -10.36 17.75 3.84
CA TYR A 207 -10.43 18.94 3.00
C TYR A 207 -10.60 18.53 1.54
N TYR A 208 -11.50 19.21 0.83
CA TYR A 208 -11.65 19.07 -0.62
C TYR A 208 -11.89 20.47 -1.23
N PRO A 209 -11.29 20.82 -2.38
CA PRO A 209 -11.43 22.14 -2.98
C PRO A 209 -12.90 22.52 -3.24
N THR A 210 -13.30 23.72 -2.82
CA THR A 210 -14.70 24.16 -2.88
C THR A 210 -15.24 24.18 -4.32
N GLU A 211 -14.39 24.56 -5.27
CA GLU A 211 -14.72 24.58 -6.69
C GLU A 211 -14.96 23.19 -7.30
N ARG A 212 -14.59 22.14 -6.56
CA ARG A 212 -14.74 20.74 -6.94
C ARG A 212 -15.77 19.96 -6.10
N TRP A 213 -16.56 20.65 -5.27
CA TRP A 213 -17.57 19.98 -4.44
C TRP A 213 -18.67 19.24 -5.23
N SER A 214 -18.81 19.55 -6.53
CA SER A 214 -19.71 18.82 -7.44
C SER A 214 -19.12 17.51 -7.97
N ASP A 215 -17.86 17.21 -7.69
CA ASP A 215 -17.26 15.93 -8.08
C ASP A 215 -17.98 14.78 -7.35
N GLU A 216 -18.38 13.77 -8.08
CA GLU A 216 -18.99 12.57 -7.50
C GLU A 216 -17.95 11.70 -6.81
N ILE A 217 -16.72 11.68 -7.34
CA ILE A 217 -15.58 10.89 -6.84
C ILE A 217 -14.30 11.73 -6.88
N THR A 218 -13.35 11.40 -6.01
CA THR A 218 -12.03 12.03 -6.00
C THR A 218 -11.06 11.33 -6.98
N PRO A 219 -9.92 11.96 -7.31
CA PRO A 219 -8.91 11.33 -8.16
C PRO A 219 -8.35 9.99 -7.61
N TRP A 220 -8.51 9.67 -6.32
CA TRP A 220 -8.03 8.41 -5.76
C TRP A 220 -8.65 7.18 -6.40
N ILE A 221 -9.85 7.27 -6.98
CA ILE A 221 -10.48 6.13 -7.68
C ILE A 221 -9.64 5.65 -8.87
N GLU A 222 -8.88 6.56 -9.51
CA GLU A 222 -8.02 6.22 -10.64
C GLU A 222 -7.02 5.11 -10.31
N ALA A 223 -6.54 5.05 -9.06
CA ALA A 223 -5.64 3.99 -8.62
C ALA A 223 -6.25 2.60 -8.82
N PHE A 224 -7.52 2.44 -8.47
CA PHE A 224 -8.26 1.18 -8.57
C PHE A 224 -8.70 0.89 -10.02
N VAL A 225 -9.08 1.92 -10.75
CA VAL A 225 -9.42 1.84 -12.19
C VAL A 225 -8.20 1.44 -13.02
N ASN A 226 -7.02 1.99 -12.72
CA ASN A 226 -5.77 1.61 -13.38
C ASN A 226 -5.42 0.14 -13.12
N ALA A 227 -5.61 -0.34 -11.88
CA ALA A 227 -5.43 -1.74 -11.56
C ALA A 227 -6.35 -2.63 -12.40
N ARG A 228 -7.63 -2.26 -12.52
CA ARG A 228 -8.60 -2.98 -13.34
C ARG A 228 -8.20 -3.04 -14.81
N LYS A 229 -7.90 -1.90 -15.41
CA LYS A 229 -7.47 -1.79 -16.81
C LYS A 229 -6.23 -2.64 -17.08
N TRP A 230 -5.27 -2.61 -16.16
CA TRP A 230 -4.05 -3.38 -16.29
C TRP A 230 -4.33 -4.89 -16.24
N VAL A 231 -5.15 -5.35 -15.28
CA VAL A 231 -5.54 -6.76 -15.17
C VAL A 231 -6.26 -7.23 -16.43
N GLU A 232 -7.21 -6.44 -16.96
CA GLU A 232 -7.91 -6.78 -18.20
C GLU A 232 -6.98 -6.94 -19.40
N ALA A 233 -5.91 -6.14 -19.44
CA ALA A 233 -4.92 -6.19 -20.53
C ALA A 233 -3.89 -7.31 -20.38
N ASN A 234 -3.67 -7.85 -19.17
CA ASN A 234 -2.56 -8.77 -18.86
C ASN A 234 -2.99 -10.13 -18.32
N LYS A 235 -4.26 -10.32 -17.90
CA LYS A 235 -4.71 -11.62 -17.41
C LYS A 235 -4.58 -12.69 -18.51
N LYS A 236 -4.02 -13.81 -18.13
CA LYS A 236 -3.85 -14.99 -18.99
C LYS A 236 -5.00 -15.97 -18.79
#